data_70f62f46c6dc8fd99781762804b92180
#
_entry.id   70f62f46c6dc8fd99781762804b92180
#
_cell.length_a   1.000
_cell.length_b   1.000
_cell.length_c   1.000
_cell.angle_alpha   90.00
_cell.angle_beta   90.00
_cell.angle_gamma   90.00
#
_symmetry.space_group_name_H-M   'P 1'
#
loop_
_entity.id
_entity.type
_entity.pdbx_description
1 polymer ?
#
loop_
_entity_poly.entity_id
_entity_poly.type
_entity_poly.pdbx_seq_one_letter_code
_entity_poly.pdbx_strand_id
1 'polypeptide(L)'
;MALGPDRRFGMRVDTMTPAQTQAAEIDAGLRQYMLRVYNYMALGVAFTGIIAMVVAMNPAVMQAIVGGPMVWVLFIGIIGMGFVAPRIMMSKSVLAAQSCFWVYSAMWGALIAPYFYIYTQESIARVFFITAAAFAGMSLYGYTTKKDLSAMGRFLMMATFGILIALVVNLVFLQSSGLHLLMSIVVPLIFAGLTAYETQQIKSWYYEGDMEDATHKKSIFGAFLLYGSFVTMFVWLMQLFGVARE
;
A
#
# COMPACT_ATOMS: atom_id res chain seq x y z
N MET A 1 -55.34 10.60 45.89
CA MET A 1 -54.78 9.61 44.95
C MET A 1 -53.78 10.35 44.06
N ALA A 2 -52.51 10.40 44.48
CA ALA A 2 -51.44 11.16 43.80
C ALA A 2 -50.47 10.18 43.17
N LEU A 3 -50.42 10.13 41.86
CA LEU A 3 -49.47 9.36 41.09
C LEU A 3 -48.11 10.11 41.09
N GLY A 4 -47.13 9.55 41.77
CA GLY A 4 -45.75 10.05 41.77
C GLY A 4 -45.08 9.86 40.41
N PRO A 5 -44.15 10.74 40.01
CA PRO A 5 -43.48 10.61 38.73
C PRO A 5 -42.50 9.42 38.69
N ASP A 6 -42.63 8.61 37.63
CA ASP A 6 -41.80 7.45 37.33
C ASP A 6 -40.32 7.86 37.15
N ARG A 7 -39.49 7.58 38.14
CA ARG A 7 -38.03 7.76 38.12
C ARG A 7 -37.34 6.57 37.44
N ARG A 8 -37.72 6.17 36.24
CA ARG A 8 -37.11 5.04 35.52
C ARG A 8 -36.31 5.41 34.26
N PHE A 9 -35.93 6.66 34.08
CA PHE A 9 -34.95 7.02 33.08
C PHE A 9 -33.71 7.64 33.74
N GLY A 10 -33.11 6.91 34.70
CA GLY A 10 -31.73 7.11 35.06
C GLY A 10 -30.88 6.48 33.96
N MET A 11 -30.33 7.29 33.00
CA MET A 11 -29.20 6.86 32.24
C MET A 11 -28.17 6.34 33.25
N ARG A 12 -27.88 5.04 33.23
CA ARG A 12 -26.64 4.51 33.75
C ARG A 12 -25.55 5.11 32.89
N VAL A 13 -24.96 6.16 33.36
CA VAL A 13 -23.59 6.50 32.96
C VAL A 13 -22.78 5.39 33.62
N ASP A 14 -22.51 4.33 32.86
CA ASP A 14 -21.55 3.31 33.26
C ASP A 14 -20.22 4.07 33.42
N THR A 15 -19.85 4.31 34.66
CA THR A 15 -18.55 4.86 35.02
C THR A 15 -17.55 3.78 34.66
N MET A 16 -16.90 3.95 33.48
CA MET A 16 -15.82 3.08 33.06
C MET A 16 -14.77 3.02 34.16
N THR A 17 -14.29 1.84 34.47
CA THR A 17 -13.16 1.70 35.38
C THR A 17 -11.92 2.34 34.74
N PRO A 18 -10.94 2.82 35.52
CA PRO A 18 -9.71 3.40 34.98
C PRO A 18 -9.04 2.52 33.90
N ALA A 19 -9.06 1.21 34.09
CA ALA A 19 -8.54 0.25 33.11
C ALA A 19 -9.35 0.23 31.80
N GLN A 20 -10.66 0.38 31.88
CA GLN A 20 -11.55 0.44 30.69
C GLN A 20 -11.37 1.77 29.95
N THR A 21 -11.17 2.89 30.67
CA THR A 21 -10.89 4.19 30.06
C THR A 21 -9.57 4.15 29.33
N GLN A 22 -8.52 3.63 29.96
CA GLN A 22 -7.20 3.48 29.33
C GLN A 22 -7.24 2.56 28.10
N ALA A 23 -7.95 1.42 28.17
CA ALA A 23 -8.13 0.54 27.01
C ALA A 23 -8.87 1.23 25.86
N ALA A 24 -9.89 2.04 26.14
CA ALA A 24 -10.63 2.81 25.14
C ALA A 24 -9.77 3.91 24.50
N GLU A 25 -8.90 4.56 25.27
CA GLU A 25 -7.94 5.56 24.76
C GLU A 25 -6.90 4.93 23.85
N ILE A 26 -6.34 3.76 24.21
CA ILE A 26 -5.41 2.99 23.37
C ILE A 26 -6.08 2.59 22.06
N ASP A 27 -7.32 2.08 22.10
CA ASP A 27 -8.06 1.71 20.89
C ASP A 27 -8.37 2.92 20.00
N ALA A 28 -8.69 4.08 20.57
CA ALA A 28 -8.92 5.32 19.84
C ALA A 28 -7.61 5.83 19.16
N GLY A 29 -6.50 5.80 19.88
CA GLY A 29 -5.19 6.18 19.36
C GLY A 29 -4.71 5.25 18.24
N LEU A 30 -4.84 3.94 18.41
CA LEU A 30 -4.55 2.96 17.39
C LEU A 30 -5.38 3.19 16.12
N ARG A 31 -6.68 3.46 16.26
CA ARG A 31 -7.56 3.76 15.15
C ARG A 31 -7.10 5.00 14.39
N GLN A 32 -6.76 6.07 15.12
CA GLN A 32 -6.26 7.31 14.51
C GLN A 32 -4.95 7.09 13.77
N TYR A 33 -4.03 6.32 14.35
CA TYR A 33 -2.78 5.93 13.72
C TYR A 33 -3.01 5.17 12.40
N MET A 34 -3.85 4.14 12.40
CA MET A 34 -4.16 3.35 11.20
C MET A 34 -4.89 4.17 10.14
N LEU A 35 -5.81 5.08 10.53
CA LEU A 35 -6.44 6.01 9.60
C LEU A 35 -5.40 6.93 8.93
N ARG A 36 -4.39 7.38 9.66
CA ARG A 36 -3.29 8.18 9.10
C ARG A 36 -2.49 7.37 8.07
N VAL A 37 -2.20 6.10 8.36
CA VAL A 37 -1.54 5.17 7.42
C VAL A 37 -2.33 5.05 6.12
N TYR A 38 -3.62 4.75 6.20
CA TYR A 38 -4.47 4.58 5.01
C TYR A 38 -4.66 5.89 4.24
N ASN A 39 -4.76 7.03 4.92
CA ASN A 39 -4.85 8.33 4.27
C ASN A 39 -3.59 8.65 3.46
N TYR A 40 -2.39 8.47 4.03
CA TYR A 40 -1.15 8.63 3.28
C TYR A 40 -1.08 7.70 2.08
N MET A 41 -1.43 6.42 2.26
CA MET A 41 -1.47 5.45 1.17
C MET A 41 -2.43 5.88 0.05
N ALA A 42 -3.67 6.25 0.40
CA ALA A 42 -4.68 6.66 -0.57
C ALA A 42 -4.26 7.93 -1.34
N LEU A 43 -3.69 8.92 -0.63
CA LEU A 43 -3.11 10.11 -1.24
C LEU A 43 -1.93 9.78 -2.16
N GLY A 44 -1.06 8.84 -1.77
CA GLY A 44 0.03 8.35 -2.62
C GLY A 44 -0.47 7.70 -3.90
N VAL A 45 -1.50 6.86 -3.82
CA VAL A 45 -2.13 6.24 -4.99
C VAL A 45 -2.77 7.28 -5.91
N ALA A 46 -3.50 8.25 -5.34
CA ALA A 46 -4.07 9.36 -6.11
C ALA A 46 -2.98 10.21 -6.79
N PHE A 47 -1.92 10.54 -6.06
CA PHE A 47 -0.78 11.28 -6.59
C PHE A 47 -0.08 10.53 -7.73
N THR A 48 0.11 9.21 -7.58
CA THR A 48 0.64 8.34 -8.64
C THR A 48 -0.20 8.42 -9.92
N GLY A 49 -1.54 8.37 -9.79
CA GLY A 49 -2.46 8.50 -10.92
C GLY A 49 -2.34 9.86 -11.61
N ILE A 50 -2.22 10.95 -10.84
CA ILE A 50 -2.02 12.31 -11.37
C ILE A 50 -0.70 12.40 -12.13
N ILE A 51 0.41 11.94 -11.53
CA ILE A 51 1.73 11.94 -12.20
C ILE A 51 1.69 11.10 -13.48
N ALA A 52 1.09 9.90 -13.45
CA ALA A 52 0.97 9.04 -14.61
C ALA A 52 0.20 9.73 -15.75
N MET A 53 -0.89 10.42 -15.42
CA MET A 53 -1.68 11.18 -16.40
C MET A 53 -0.87 12.35 -16.98
N VAL A 54 -0.21 13.16 -16.15
CA VAL A 54 0.61 14.30 -16.58
C VAL A 54 1.76 13.86 -17.48
N VAL A 55 2.44 12.77 -17.10
CA VAL A 55 3.51 12.19 -17.90
C VAL A 55 2.98 11.65 -19.22
N ALA A 56 1.84 10.97 -19.22
CA ALA A 56 1.20 10.46 -20.43
C ALA A 56 0.78 11.58 -21.40
N MET A 57 0.44 12.77 -20.92
CA MET A 57 0.10 13.91 -21.76
C MET A 57 1.33 14.56 -22.46
N ASN A 58 2.55 14.19 -22.10
CA ASN A 58 3.78 14.75 -22.68
C ASN A 58 4.51 13.72 -23.56
N PRO A 59 4.39 13.81 -24.90
CA PRO A 59 5.00 12.84 -25.82
C PRO A 59 6.51 12.72 -25.69
N ALA A 60 7.22 13.82 -25.40
CA ALA A 60 8.67 13.80 -25.25
C ALA A 60 9.11 12.99 -24.03
N VAL A 61 8.40 13.16 -22.89
CA VAL A 61 8.66 12.40 -21.65
C VAL A 61 8.30 10.93 -21.87
N MET A 62 7.18 10.66 -22.53
CA MET A 62 6.77 9.29 -22.85
C MET A 62 7.78 8.58 -23.73
N GLN A 63 8.30 9.24 -24.77
CA GLN A 63 9.33 8.66 -25.61
C GLN A 63 10.62 8.37 -24.84
N ALA A 64 11.02 9.26 -23.91
CA ALA A 64 12.18 9.02 -23.04
C ALA A 64 11.99 7.81 -22.10
N ILE A 65 10.77 7.57 -21.65
CA ILE A 65 10.44 6.41 -20.77
C ILE A 65 10.35 5.13 -21.60
N VAL A 66 9.56 5.11 -22.69
CA VAL A 66 9.26 3.88 -23.43
C VAL A 66 10.44 3.49 -24.35
N GLY A 67 11.06 4.45 -25.01
CA GLY A 67 12.15 4.22 -25.99
C GLY A 67 13.57 4.43 -25.46
N GLY A 68 13.71 4.87 -24.19
CA GLY A 68 15.00 5.29 -23.64
C GLY A 68 15.44 4.51 -22.40
N PRO A 69 16.59 4.87 -21.85
CA PRO A 69 17.10 4.25 -20.62
C PRO A 69 16.32 4.67 -19.36
N MET A 70 15.39 5.63 -19.47
CA MET A 70 14.66 6.20 -18.32
C MET A 70 13.81 5.14 -17.60
N VAL A 71 13.23 4.17 -18.32
CA VAL A 71 12.50 3.06 -17.72
C VAL A 71 13.38 2.26 -16.75
N TRP A 72 14.63 2.04 -17.10
CA TRP A 72 15.59 1.32 -16.25
C TRP A 72 16.00 2.15 -15.04
N VAL A 73 16.18 3.45 -15.20
CA VAL A 73 16.47 4.37 -14.08
C VAL A 73 15.31 4.37 -13.08
N LEU A 74 14.06 4.44 -13.56
CA LEU A 74 12.88 4.37 -12.72
C LEU A 74 12.78 3.01 -12.02
N PHE A 75 12.96 1.92 -12.74
CA PHE A 75 12.87 0.57 -12.20
C PHE A 75 13.93 0.30 -11.12
N ILE A 76 15.20 0.61 -11.42
CA ILE A 76 16.29 0.48 -10.44
C ILE A 76 16.08 1.43 -9.26
N GLY A 77 15.61 2.65 -9.53
CA GLY A 77 15.30 3.62 -8.48
C GLY A 77 14.18 3.16 -7.54
N ILE A 78 13.11 2.57 -8.07
CA ILE A 78 12.01 2.02 -7.28
C ILE A 78 12.51 0.86 -6.40
N ILE A 79 13.28 -0.07 -6.96
CA ILE A 79 13.88 -1.18 -6.21
C ILE A 79 14.84 -0.62 -5.14
N GLY A 80 15.73 0.31 -5.53
CA GLY A 80 16.67 0.94 -4.61
C GLY A 80 15.97 1.67 -3.44
N MET A 81 14.89 2.36 -3.74
CA MET A 81 14.05 3.00 -2.71
C MET A 81 13.44 1.98 -1.75
N GLY A 82 13.05 0.81 -2.22
CA GLY A 82 12.58 -0.28 -1.34
C GLY A 82 13.57 -0.64 -0.23
N PHE A 83 14.88 -0.59 -0.53
CA PHE A 83 15.94 -0.88 0.46
C PHE A 83 16.36 0.35 1.28
N VAL A 84 16.37 1.52 0.69
CA VAL A 84 16.92 2.74 1.32
C VAL A 84 15.84 3.51 2.10
N ALA A 85 14.59 3.52 1.62
CA ALA A 85 13.49 4.26 2.22
C ALA A 85 13.24 3.90 3.70
N PRO A 86 13.23 2.62 4.12
CA PRO A 86 13.03 2.27 5.52
C PRO A 86 14.02 2.98 6.44
N ARG A 87 15.29 3.04 6.03
CA ARG A 87 16.35 3.69 6.80
C ARG A 87 16.19 5.20 6.87
N ILE A 88 15.84 5.85 5.74
CA ILE A 88 15.61 7.29 5.69
C ILE A 88 14.37 7.66 6.52
N MET A 89 13.27 6.96 6.34
CA MET A 89 11.98 7.26 6.98
C MET A 89 12.03 7.13 8.50
N MET A 90 12.80 6.16 9.00
CA MET A 90 12.89 5.92 10.44
C MET A 90 13.98 6.75 11.14
N SER A 91 15.10 7.05 10.47
CA SER A 91 16.25 7.71 11.08
C SER A 91 16.28 9.25 10.93
N LYS A 92 15.54 9.81 9.96
CA LYS A 92 15.56 11.25 9.64
C LYS A 92 14.30 11.94 10.18
N SER A 93 14.11 13.21 9.77
CA SER A 93 12.93 14.00 10.14
C SER A 93 11.64 13.48 9.45
N VAL A 94 10.49 13.90 9.99
CA VAL A 94 9.17 13.62 9.37
C VAL A 94 9.12 14.15 7.93
N LEU A 95 9.70 15.33 7.68
CA LEU A 95 9.76 15.91 6.33
C LEU A 95 10.56 15.01 5.36
N ALA A 96 11.69 14.44 5.81
CA ALA A 96 12.46 13.51 4.99
C ALA A 96 11.67 12.22 4.68
N ALA A 97 10.91 11.70 5.64
CA ALA A 97 10.03 10.56 5.44
C ALA A 97 8.93 10.85 4.41
N GLN A 98 8.27 12.01 4.52
CA GLN A 98 7.26 12.46 3.56
C GLN A 98 7.85 12.64 2.16
N SER A 99 8.97 13.35 2.04
CA SER A 99 9.63 13.55 0.74
C SER A 99 10.00 12.24 0.07
N CYS A 100 10.53 11.29 0.85
CA CYS A 100 10.86 9.94 0.38
C CYS A 100 9.62 9.21 -0.16
N PHE A 101 8.50 9.28 0.55
CA PHE A 101 7.23 8.68 0.14
C PHE A 101 6.69 9.30 -1.15
N TRP A 102 6.68 10.63 -1.27
CA TRP A 102 6.18 11.32 -2.46
C TRP A 102 7.07 11.09 -3.69
N VAL A 103 8.39 11.10 -3.53
CA VAL A 103 9.32 10.76 -4.62
C VAL A 103 9.08 9.33 -5.11
N TYR A 104 8.92 8.39 -4.20
CA TYR A 104 8.61 6.99 -4.55
C TYR A 104 7.29 6.87 -5.32
N SER A 105 6.25 7.56 -4.85
CA SER A 105 4.94 7.58 -5.53
C SER A 105 5.01 8.23 -6.91
N ALA A 106 5.82 9.29 -7.07
CA ALA A 106 6.04 9.93 -8.37
C ALA A 106 6.78 9.02 -9.36
N MET A 107 7.80 8.28 -8.89
CA MET A 107 8.53 7.31 -9.72
C MET A 107 7.61 6.20 -10.23
N TRP A 108 6.73 5.67 -9.38
CA TRP A 108 5.71 4.72 -9.80
C TRP A 108 4.73 5.34 -10.80
N GLY A 109 4.30 6.59 -10.60
CA GLY A 109 3.45 7.31 -11.54
C GLY A 109 4.09 7.41 -12.93
N ALA A 110 5.35 7.80 -13.00
CA ALA A 110 6.10 7.87 -14.25
C ALA A 110 6.24 6.47 -14.91
N LEU A 111 6.51 5.43 -14.13
CA LEU A 111 6.65 4.06 -14.64
C LEU A 111 5.34 3.48 -15.19
N ILE A 112 4.19 3.86 -14.59
CA ILE A 112 2.85 3.39 -15.01
C ILE A 112 2.27 4.24 -16.16
N ALA A 113 2.81 5.42 -16.42
CA ALA A 113 2.29 6.32 -17.45
C ALA A 113 2.06 5.66 -18.83
N PRO A 114 2.92 4.73 -19.33
CA PRO A 114 2.67 4.00 -20.58
C PRO A 114 1.36 3.23 -20.64
N TYR A 115 0.79 2.85 -19.47
CA TYR A 115 -0.48 2.13 -19.42
C TYR A 115 -1.65 2.93 -19.98
N PHE A 116 -1.61 4.26 -19.93
CA PHE A 116 -2.61 5.14 -20.55
C PHE A 116 -2.61 5.08 -22.08
N TYR A 117 -1.52 4.62 -22.70
CA TYR A 117 -1.44 4.38 -24.12
C TYR A 117 -1.77 2.93 -24.51
N ILE A 118 -1.34 1.98 -23.69
CA ILE A 118 -1.47 0.56 -23.96
C ILE A 118 -2.90 0.07 -23.68
N TYR A 119 -3.53 0.55 -22.60
CA TYR A 119 -4.81 0.05 -22.13
C TYR A 119 -5.93 1.08 -22.26
N THR A 120 -7.16 0.60 -22.38
CA THR A 120 -8.34 1.47 -22.34
C THR A 120 -8.55 2.07 -20.96
N GLN A 121 -9.06 3.31 -20.89
CA GLN A 121 -9.31 3.98 -19.60
C GLN A 121 -10.31 3.20 -18.74
N GLU A 122 -11.33 2.61 -19.37
CA GLU A 122 -12.31 1.76 -18.69
C GLU A 122 -11.65 0.53 -18.04
N SER A 123 -10.71 -0.08 -18.76
CA SER A 123 -9.94 -1.21 -18.24
C SER A 123 -9.06 -0.82 -17.06
N ILE A 124 -8.37 0.33 -17.15
CA ILE A 124 -7.57 0.85 -16.04
C ILE A 124 -8.44 1.07 -14.80
N ALA A 125 -9.61 1.71 -14.95
CA ALA A 125 -10.53 1.94 -13.86
C ALA A 125 -11.07 0.62 -13.27
N ARG A 126 -11.47 -0.33 -14.11
CA ARG A 126 -11.96 -1.65 -13.69
C ARG A 126 -10.93 -2.39 -12.84
N VAL A 127 -9.70 -2.49 -13.34
CA VAL A 127 -8.61 -3.19 -12.64
C VAL A 127 -8.23 -2.45 -11.36
N PHE A 128 -8.27 -1.12 -11.36
CA PHE A 128 -8.05 -0.33 -10.15
C PHE A 128 -9.05 -0.70 -9.04
N PHE A 129 -10.36 -0.77 -9.36
CA PHE A 129 -11.37 -1.15 -8.38
C PHE A 129 -11.25 -2.61 -7.93
N ILE A 130 -10.88 -3.53 -8.82
CA ILE A 130 -10.58 -4.92 -8.45
C ILE A 130 -9.43 -4.98 -7.45
N THR A 131 -8.34 -4.25 -7.75
CA THR A 131 -7.18 -4.15 -6.84
C THR A 131 -7.57 -3.55 -5.50
N ALA A 132 -8.35 -2.46 -5.50
CA ALA A 132 -8.80 -1.80 -4.30
C ALA A 132 -9.68 -2.72 -3.42
N ALA A 133 -10.58 -3.48 -4.03
CA ALA A 133 -11.41 -4.44 -3.32
C ALA A 133 -10.59 -5.59 -2.70
N ALA A 134 -9.66 -6.17 -3.46
CA ALA A 134 -8.76 -7.21 -2.98
C ALA A 134 -7.87 -6.69 -1.83
N PHE A 135 -7.29 -5.51 -2.00
CA PHE A 135 -6.48 -4.85 -0.99
C PHE A 135 -7.29 -4.58 0.30
N ALA A 136 -8.47 -3.99 0.18
CA ALA A 136 -9.33 -3.68 1.33
C ALA A 136 -9.72 -4.94 2.10
N GLY A 137 -10.08 -6.02 1.39
CA GLY A 137 -10.40 -7.31 2.01
C GLY A 137 -9.22 -7.91 2.78
N MET A 138 -8.04 -7.93 2.18
CA MET A 138 -6.83 -8.48 2.80
C MET A 138 -6.32 -7.60 3.96
N SER A 139 -6.39 -6.29 3.80
CA SER A 139 -6.04 -5.35 4.87
C SER A 139 -7.00 -5.46 6.05
N LEU A 140 -8.30 -5.57 5.81
CA LEU A 140 -9.30 -5.80 6.87
C LEU A 140 -9.05 -7.12 7.59
N TYR A 141 -8.74 -8.18 6.85
CA TYR A 141 -8.36 -9.47 7.44
C TYR A 141 -7.11 -9.32 8.32
N GLY A 142 -6.04 -8.68 7.83
CA GLY A 142 -4.82 -8.43 8.61
C GLY A 142 -5.05 -7.60 9.88
N TYR A 143 -5.96 -6.61 9.80
CA TYR A 143 -6.32 -5.76 10.93
C TYR A 143 -7.10 -6.51 12.02
N THR A 144 -8.02 -7.40 11.64
CA THR A 144 -8.97 -8.06 12.54
C THR A 144 -8.52 -9.43 13.02
N THR A 145 -7.67 -10.13 12.27
CA THR A 145 -7.25 -11.50 12.62
C THR A 145 -6.49 -11.54 13.95
N LYS A 146 -6.77 -12.58 14.73
CA LYS A 146 -6.03 -12.91 15.95
C LYS A 146 -4.89 -13.90 15.71
N LYS A 147 -4.82 -14.49 14.49
CA LYS A 147 -3.74 -15.42 14.13
C LYS A 147 -2.47 -14.64 13.85
N ASP A 148 -1.34 -15.11 14.32
CA ASP A 148 -0.03 -14.56 13.98
C ASP A 148 0.31 -14.89 12.52
N LEU A 149 0.43 -13.84 11.70
CA LEU A 149 0.75 -13.93 10.28
C LEU A 149 2.27 -13.90 10.01
N SER A 150 3.12 -13.83 11.03
CA SER A 150 4.56 -13.64 10.87
C SER A 150 5.24 -14.76 10.06
N ALA A 151 4.83 -16.01 10.24
CA ALA A 151 5.38 -17.14 9.47
C ALA A 151 5.00 -17.02 7.99
N MET A 152 3.74 -16.69 7.69
CA MET A 152 3.25 -16.45 6.35
C MET A 152 3.96 -15.25 5.71
N GLY A 153 4.11 -14.15 6.44
CA GLY A 153 4.80 -12.96 5.95
C GLY A 153 6.24 -13.22 5.57
N ARG A 154 7.00 -13.94 6.41
CA ARG A 154 8.38 -14.35 6.08
C ARG A 154 8.44 -15.18 4.79
N PHE A 155 7.55 -16.15 4.65
CA PHE A 155 7.46 -16.98 3.43
C PHE A 155 7.15 -16.12 2.20
N LEU A 156 6.17 -15.22 2.27
CA LEU A 156 5.78 -14.34 1.16
C LEU A 156 6.88 -13.32 0.80
N MET A 157 7.63 -12.81 1.80
CA MET A 157 8.80 -11.97 1.54
C MET A 157 9.89 -12.75 0.78
N MET A 158 10.18 -13.99 1.17
CA MET A 158 11.10 -14.84 0.42
C MET A 158 10.61 -15.09 -1.00
N ALA A 159 9.32 -15.36 -1.18
CA ALA A 159 8.70 -15.53 -2.49
C ALA A 159 8.85 -14.28 -3.37
N THR A 160 8.73 -13.07 -2.78
CA THR A 160 8.96 -11.80 -3.48
C THR A 160 10.39 -11.69 -4.02
N PHE A 161 11.40 -12.08 -3.24
CA PHE A 161 12.77 -12.15 -3.75
C PHE A 161 12.92 -13.17 -4.87
N GLY A 162 12.29 -14.34 -4.76
CA GLY A 162 12.25 -15.34 -5.82
C GLY A 162 11.65 -14.82 -7.11
N ILE A 163 10.54 -14.05 -7.00
CA ILE A 163 9.91 -13.39 -8.15
C ILE A 163 10.84 -12.36 -8.79
N LEU A 164 11.52 -11.52 -8.00
CA LEU A 164 12.48 -10.55 -8.54
C LEU A 164 13.59 -11.24 -9.36
N ILE A 165 14.13 -12.34 -8.84
CA ILE A 165 15.13 -13.15 -9.56
C ILE A 165 14.52 -13.74 -10.83
N ALA A 166 13.34 -14.32 -10.75
CA ALA A 166 12.65 -14.92 -11.89
C ALA A 166 12.29 -13.88 -12.96
N LEU A 167 11.93 -12.64 -12.57
CA LEU A 167 11.72 -11.52 -13.49
C LEU A 167 13.01 -11.17 -14.25
N VAL A 168 14.13 -11.04 -13.55
CA VAL A 168 15.43 -10.74 -14.18
C VAL A 168 15.84 -11.86 -15.11
N VAL A 169 15.71 -13.12 -14.69
CA VAL A 169 16.03 -14.29 -15.51
C VAL A 169 15.12 -14.35 -16.74
N ASN A 170 13.81 -14.10 -16.57
CA ASN A 170 12.89 -14.09 -17.72
C ASN A 170 13.21 -12.97 -18.71
N LEU A 171 13.54 -11.79 -18.21
CA LEU A 171 13.82 -10.62 -19.03
C LEU A 171 15.12 -10.77 -19.85
N VAL A 172 16.16 -11.35 -19.24
CA VAL A 172 17.50 -11.42 -19.85
C VAL A 172 17.70 -12.71 -20.64
N PHE A 173 17.18 -13.84 -20.17
CA PHE A 173 17.53 -15.16 -20.71
C PHE A 173 16.36 -15.90 -21.36
N LEU A 174 15.18 -15.94 -20.72
CA LEU A 174 14.12 -16.84 -21.15
C LEU A 174 13.13 -16.19 -22.11
N GLN A 175 12.81 -14.90 -21.92
CA GLN A 175 11.80 -14.15 -22.68
C GLN A 175 10.49 -14.94 -22.89
N SER A 176 10.12 -15.76 -21.91
CA SER A 176 8.98 -16.68 -21.97
C SER A 176 7.69 -15.96 -21.63
N SER A 177 6.74 -15.96 -22.57
CA SER A 177 5.38 -15.45 -22.35
C SER A 177 4.60 -16.27 -21.31
N GLY A 178 4.83 -17.59 -21.27
CA GLY A 178 4.20 -18.46 -20.29
C GLY A 178 4.64 -18.16 -18.86
N LEU A 179 5.94 -17.90 -18.64
CA LEU A 179 6.44 -17.48 -17.35
C LEU A 179 5.88 -16.12 -16.94
N HIS A 180 5.79 -15.18 -17.89
CA HIS A 180 5.19 -13.87 -17.66
C HIS A 180 3.71 -13.98 -17.24
N LEU A 181 2.92 -14.83 -17.91
CA LEU A 181 1.54 -15.10 -17.55
C LEU A 181 1.43 -15.73 -16.16
N LEU A 182 2.27 -16.71 -15.84
CA LEU A 182 2.32 -17.32 -14.50
C LEU A 182 2.58 -16.25 -13.42
N MET A 183 3.55 -15.37 -13.64
CA MET A 183 3.85 -14.27 -12.72
C MET A 183 2.68 -13.32 -12.58
N SER A 184 1.96 -13.01 -13.65
CA SER A 184 0.78 -12.13 -13.61
C SER A 184 -0.33 -12.67 -12.72
N ILE A 185 -0.37 -13.97 -12.48
CA ILE A 185 -1.32 -14.63 -11.57
C ILE A 185 -0.73 -14.72 -10.14
N VAL A 186 0.50 -15.15 -10.03
CA VAL A 186 1.12 -15.47 -8.73
C VAL A 186 1.47 -14.22 -7.94
N VAL A 187 1.98 -13.17 -8.61
CA VAL A 187 2.42 -11.95 -7.92
C VAL A 187 1.28 -11.24 -7.20
N PRO A 188 0.10 -11.00 -7.81
CA PRO A 188 -1.02 -10.39 -7.08
C PRO A 188 -1.44 -11.19 -5.85
N LEU A 189 -1.41 -12.52 -5.90
CA LEU A 189 -1.77 -13.37 -4.76
C LEU A 189 -0.75 -13.24 -3.61
N ILE A 190 0.54 -13.18 -3.94
CA ILE A 190 1.61 -12.98 -2.95
C ILE A 190 1.46 -11.61 -2.29
N PHE A 191 1.25 -10.55 -3.07
CA PHE A 191 1.11 -9.19 -2.54
C PHE A 191 -0.21 -8.98 -1.79
N ALA A 192 -1.28 -9.69 -2.17
CA ALA A 192 -2.50 -9.74 -1.37
C ALA A 192 -2.23 -10.34 0.04
N GLY A 193 -1.52 -11.47 0.09
CA GLY A 193 -1.10 -12.06 1.36
C GLY A 193 -0.16 -11.15 2.17
N LEU A 194 0.80 -10.49 1.50
CA LEU A 194 1.68 -9.50 2.12
C LEU A 194 0.89 -8.33 2.70
N THR A 195 -0.14 -7.84 2.01
CA THR A 195 -1.01 -6.77 2.52
C THR A 195 -1.62 -7.12 3.87
N ALA A 196 -2.08 -8.35 4.06
CA ALA A 196 -2.62 -8.79 5.35
C ALA A 196 -1.53 -8.83 6.43
N TYR A 197 -0.38 -9.38 6.12
CA TYR A 197 0.77 -9.42 7.04
C TYR A 197 1.27 -8.02 7.39
N GLU A 198 1.48 -7.16 6.40
CA GLU A 198 1.95 -5.78 6.59
C GLU A 198 0.96 -4.98 7.45
N THR A 199 -0.35 -5.12 7.20
CA THR A 199 -1.37 -4.45 8.01
C THR A 199 -1.31 -4.90 9.47
N GLN A 200 -1.15 -6.21 9.73
CA GLN A 200 -0.98 -6.71 11.08
C GLN A 200 0.31 -6.19 11.73
N GLN A 201 1.39 -6.16 10.99
CA GLN A 201 2.68 -5.66 11.46
C GLN A 201 2.62 -4.15 11.76
N ILE A 202 2.05 -3.34 10.86
CA ILE A 202 1.88 -1.91 11.06
C ILE A 202 1.04 -1.62 12.30
N LYS A 203 -0.06 -2.36 12.49
CA LYS A 203 -0.89 -2.28 13.70
C LYS A 203 -0.07 -2.53 14.97
N SER A 204 0.86 -3.50 14.96
CA SER A 204 1.70 -3.83 16.11
C SER A 204 2.78 -2.78 16.43
N TRP A 205 3.08 -1.87 15.49
CA TRP A 205 4.05 -0.80 15.73
C TRP A 205 3.50 0.37 16.55
N TYR A 206 2.18 0.43 16.72
CA TYR A 206 1.57 1.48 17.53
C TYR A 206 1.94 1.30 19.00
N TYR A 207 2.40 2.36 19.61
CA TYR A 207 2.66 2.43 21.05
C TYR A 207 2.21 3.80 21.56
N GLU A 208 1.39 3.82 22.60
CA GLU A 208 0.79 5.04 23.16
C GLU A 208 1.83 6.02 23.72
N GLY A 209 2.96 5.49 24.22
CA GLY A 209 4.06 6.30 24.73
C GLY A 209 5.00 6.91 23.68
N ASP A 210 4.72 6.71 22.39
CA ASP A 210 5.54 7.31 21.33
C ASP A 210 5.34 8.83 21.27
N MET A 211 6.43 9.56 21.03
CA MET A 211 6.35 10.97 20.63
C MET A 211 5.61 11.09 19.30
N GLU A 212 4.92 12.22 19.10
CA GLU A 212 4.12 12.47 17.88
C GLU A 212 4.93 12.26 16.59
N ASP A 213 6.17 12.75 16.56
CA ASP A 213 7.09 12.57 15.42
C ASP A 213 7.38 11.10 15.12
N ALA A 214 7.54 10.26 16.16
CA ALA A 214 7.77 8.84 15.99
C ALA A 214 6.55 8.13 15.40
N THR A 215 5.37 8.42 15.96
CA THR A 215 4.09 7.91 15.46
C THR A 215 3.84 8.36 14.01
N HIS A 216 4.17 9.60 13.67
CA HIS A 216 4.02 10.15 12.32
C HIS A 216 4.94 9.43 11.33
N LYS A 217 6.23 9.25 11.65
CA LYS A 217 7.18 8.49 10.81
C LYS A 217 6.75 7.04 10.62
N LYS A 218 6.29 6.36 11.68
CA LYS A 218 5.72 5.02 11.59
C LYS A 218 4.51 4.96 10.67
N SER A 219 3.63 5.98 10.70
CA SER A 219 2.46 6.06 9.81
C SER A 219 2.86 6.19 8.34
N ILE A 220 3.84 7.06 8.04
CA ILE A 220 4.35 7.26 6.67
C ILE A 220 5.03 5.98 6.16
N PHE A 221 5.82 5.33 7.01
CA PHE A 221 6.48 4.08 6.65
C PHE A 221 5.48 2.94 6.45
N GLY A 222 4.45 2.84 7.30
CA GLY A 222 3.35 1.89 7.10
C GLY A 222 2.61 2.13 5.78
N ALA A 223 2.33 3.41 5.47
CA ALA A 223 1.74 3.79 4.19
C ALA A 223 2.62 3.43 2.99
N PHE A 224 3.94 3.58 3.11
CA PHE A 224 4.91 3.21 2.08
C PHE A 224 4.86 1.71 1.75
N LEU A 225 4.80 0.83 2.77
CA LEU A 225 4.69 -0.61 2.57
C LEU A 225 3.36 -0.97 1.87
N LEU A 226 2.23 -0.55 2.45
CA LEU A 226 0.91 -0.84 1.90
C LEU A 226 0.72 -0.27 0.48
N TYR A 227 1.27 0.92 0.23
CA TYR A 227 1.28 1.54 -1.09
C TYR A 227 2.07 0.68 -2.10
N GLY A 228 3.26 0.21 -1.72
CA GLY A 228 4.08 -0.67 -2.56
C GLY A 228 3.36 -1.96 -2.94
N SER A 229 2.71 -2.60 -1.97
CA SER A 229 1.89 -3.81 -2.19
C SER A 229 0.70 -3.52 -3.11
N PHE A 230 -0.01 -2.41 -2.92
CA PHE A 230 -1.13 -2.00 -3.75
C PHE A 230 -0.72 -1.78 -5.21
N VAL A 231 0.32 -0.95 -5.44
CA VAL A 231 0.74 -0.61 -6.81
C VAL A 231 1.29 -1.82 -7.54
N THR A 232 2.04 -2.68 -6.84
CA THR A 232 2.53 -3.94 -7.42
C THR A 232 1.37 -4.85 -7.83
N MET A 233 0.36 -5.05 -6.97
CA MET A 233 -0.85 -5.80 -7.35
C MET A 233 -1.54 -5.18 -8.57
N PHE A 234 -1.72 -3.87 -8.57
CA PHE A 234 -2.35 -3.16 -9.69
C PHE A 234 -1.61 -3.39 -11.01
N VAL A 235 -0.29 -3.23 -11.03
CA VAL A 235 0.54 -3.40 -12.23
C VAL A 235 0.39 -4.81 -12.80
N TRP A 236 0.44 -5.84 -11.96
CA TRP A 236 0.33 -7.22 -12.41
C TRP A 236 -1.10 -7.61 -12.79
N LEU A 237 -2.11 -7.10 -12.08
CA LEU A 237 -3.51 -7.30 -12.46
C LEU A 237 -3.86 -6.57 -13.78
N MET A 238 -3.21 -5.43 -14.08
CA MET A 238 -3.33 -4.77 -15.37
C MET A 238 -2.80 -5.63 -16.51
N GLN A 239 -1.71 -6.36 -16.30
CA GLN A 239 -1.17 -7.28 -17.30
C GLN A 239 -2.07 -8.51 -17.51
N LEU A 240 -2.83 -8.92 -16.49
CA LEU A 240 -3.72 -10.07 -16.54
C LEU A 240 -5.11 -9.72 -17.12
N PHE A 241 -5.68 -8.60 -16.70
CA PHE A 241 -7.07 -8.20 -16.99
C PHE A 241 -7.18 -6.94 -17.86
N GLY A 242 -6.06 -6.32 -18.20
CA GLY A 242 -6.05 -5.11 -19.01
C GLY A 242 -6.48 -5.41 -20.45
N VAL A 243 -7.38 -4.58 -20.98
CA VAL A 243 -7.80 -4.61 -22.38
C VAL A 243 -6.97 -3.58 -23.15
N ALA A 244 -6.17 -4.06 -24.10
CA ALA A 244 -5.37 -3.20 -24.95
C ALA A 244 -6.26 -2.30 -25.82
N ARG A 245 -5.77 -1.10 -26.15
CA ARG A 245 -6.38 -0.24 -27.18
C ARG A 245 -6.08 -0.85 -28.57
N GLU A 246 -7.12 -0.89 -29.38
CA GLU A 246 -7.00 -1.20 -30.82
C GLU A 246 -6.39 -0.03 -31.58
#